data_6b83e332dadd8aedccaeea58f85acd29
#
_entry.id   6b83e332dadd8aedccaeea58f85acd29
#
_cell.length_a   1.000
_cell.length_b   1.000
_cell.length_c   1.000
_cell.angle_alpha   90.00
_cell.angle_beta   90.00
_cell.angle_gamma   90.00
#
_symmetry.space_group_name_H-M   'P 1'
#
loop_
_entity.id
_entity.type
_entity.pdbx_description
1 polymer ?
#
loop_
_entity_poly.entity_id
_entity_poly.type
_entity_poly.pdbx_seq_one_letter_code
_entity_poly.pdbx_strand_id
1 'polypeptide(L)'
;MKRIGLLSDTHGYWDARYEKYFSTCDEIWHAGDIGSIELAERLNAIRPLRAVCGNIDGGELRRLYPTTLRFKCEEADIMMKHIGGYPGKYDRSIAGTLFVRPPQLFISGHSHILKVIYDQTLNCLHINPGAAGKQGWHQKRTLVRFVVDGKEFRDLEVIELGE
;
A
#
# COMPACT_ATOMS: atom_id res chain seq x y z
N MET A 1 4.28 1.03 18.95
CA MET A 1 5.14 1.06 17.74
C MET A 1 4.91 -0.17 16.90
N LYS A 2 4.61 0.01 15.62
CA LYS A 2 4.38 -1.11 14.69
C LYS A 2 5.23 -0.97 13.44
N ARG A 3 5.82 -2.08 13.02
CA ARG A 3 6.59 -2.17 11.77
C ARG A 3 5.68 -2.66 10.66
N ILE A 4 5.65 -1.93 9.57
CA ILE A 4 4.74 -2.19 8.46
C ILE A 4 5.53 -2.53 7.20
N GLY A 5 5.13 -3.63 6.54
CA GLY A 5 5.57 -3.95 5.19
C GLY A 5 4.49 -3.51 4.22
N LEU A 6 4.86 -2.73 3.21
CA LEU A 6 3.92 -2.17 2.24
C LEU A 6 4.34 -2.54 0.83
N LEU A 7 3.38 -3.07 0.06
CA LEU A 7 3.60 -3.40 -1.34
C LEU A 7 2.32 -3.17 -2.15
N SER A 8 2.46 -3.15 -3.47
CA SER A 8 1.33 -2.97 -4.38
C SER A 8 1.63 -3.60 -5.73
N ASP A 9 0.58 -3.82 -6.50
CA ASP A 9 0.69 -4.18 -7.93
C ASP A 9 1.57 -5.42 -8.13
N THR A 10 1.27 -6.47 -7.36
CA THR A 10 1.96 -7.75 -7.48
C THR A 10 1.50 -8.54 -8.70
N HIS A 11 0.26 -8.32 -9.14
CA HIS A 11 -0.34 -8.99 -10.30
C HIS A 11 -0.12 -10.52 -10.28
N GLY A 12 -0.26 -11.12 -9.10
CA GLY A 12 -0.12 -12.56 -8.94
C GLY A 12 1.32 -13.09 -8.90
N TYR A 13 2.32 -12.20 -9.01
CA TYR A 13 3.72 -12.61 -9.00
C TYR A 13 4.26 -12.71 -7.59
N TRP A 14 4.67 -13.93 -7.18
CA TRP A 14 5.29 -14.18 -5.88
C TRP A 14 6.81 -14.04 -5.99
N ASP A 15 7.41 -13.34 -5.05
CA ASP A 15 8.86 -13.23 -4.90
C ASP A 15 9.21 -13.63 -3.47
N ALA A 16 10.13 -14.59 -3.32
CA ALA A 16 10.55 -15.07 -2.00
C ALA A 16 11.07 -13.94 -1.09
N ARG A 17 11.52 -12.84 -1.68
CA ARG A 17 11.99 -11.68 -0.93
C ARG A 17 10.87 -10.94 -0.19
N TYR A 18 9.60 -11.13 -0.58
CA TYR A 18 8.48 -10.61 0.21
C TYR A 18 8.55 -11.17 1.63
N GLU A 19 8.74 -12.48 1.76
CA GLU A 19 8.88 -13.10 3.07
C GLU A 19 10.14 -12.62 3.80
N LYS A 20 11.27 -12.58 3.07
CA LYS A 20 12.55 -12.15 3.64
C LYS A 20 12.45 -10.77 4.30
N TYR A 21 11.85 -9.81 3.62
CA TYR A 21 11.78 -8.43 4.10
C TYR A 21 10.62 -8.16 5.04
N PHE A 22 9.52 -8.90 4.93
CA PHE A 22 8.31 -8.66 5.71
C PHE A 22 8.18 -9.55 6.94
N SER A 23 9.00 -10.59 7.07
CA SER A 23 8.95 -11.46 8.25
C SER A 23 9.27 -10.74 9.56
N THR A 24 9.98 -9.62 9.49
CA THR A 24 10.30 -8.79 10.66
C THR A 24 9.28 -7.68 10.91
N CYS A 25 8.25 -7.58 10.08
CA CYS A 25 7.19 -6.60 10.24
C CYS A 25 6.08 -7.15 11.13
N ASP A 26 5.24 -6.27 11.66
CA ASP A 26 4.07 -6.66 12.45
C ASP A 26 2.85 -6.90 11.58
N GLU A 27 2.71 -6.14 10.51
CA GLU A 27 1.61 -6.25 9.55
C GLU A 27 2.13 -6.04 8.14
N ILE A 28 1.39 -6.58 7.18
CA ILE A 28 1.62 -6.34 5.75
C ILE A 28 0.41 -5.62 5.18
N TRP A 29 0.64 -4.52 4.45
CA TRP A 29 -0.41 -3.75 3.78
C TRP A 29 -0.20 -3.83 2.27
N HIS A 30 -1.27 -4.14 1.52
CA HIS A 30 -1.24 -4.24 0.06
C HIS A 30 -2.19 -3.24 -0.56
N ALA A 31 -1.68 -2.40 -1.44
CA ALA A 31 -2.43 -1.29 -2.02
C ALA A 31 -3.17 -1.64 -3.33
N GLY A 32 -3.42 -2.92 -3.61
CA GLY A 32 -4.28 -3.34 -4.71
C GLY A 32 -3.55 -3.92 -5.92
N ASP A 33 -4.33 -4.46 -6.85
CA ASP A 33 -3.86 -5.29 -7.97
C ASP A 33 -3.04 -6.47 -7.46
N ILE A 34 -3.69 -7.22 -6.57
CA ILE A 34 -3.10 -8.40 -5.93
C ILE A 34 -2.87 -9.49 -6.97
N GLY A 35 -3.87 -9.77 -7.76
CA GLY A 35 -3.81 -10.67 -8.91
C GLY A 35 -4.30 -12.08 -8.64
N SER A 36 -4.07 -12.62 -7.45
CA SER A 36 -4.55 -13.95 -7.09
C SER A 36 -4.84 -14.07 -5.60
N ILE A 37 -5.78 -14.94 -5.27
CA ILE A 37 -6.10 -15.22 -3.86
C ILE A 37 -4.94 -15.95 -3.17
N GLU A 38 -4.23 -16.80 -3.90
CA GLU A 38 -3.08 -17.53 -3.38
C GLU A 38 -1.99 -16.59 -2.91
N LEU A 39 -1.73 -15.51 -3.64
CA LEU A 39 -0.73 -14.51 -3.25
C LEU A 39 -1.15 -13.83 -1.94
N ALA A 40 -2.43 -13.44 -1.85
CA ALA A 40 -2.96 -12.82 -0.64
C ALA A 40 -2.85 -13.76 0.56
N GLU A 41 -3.18 -15.03 0.38
CA GLU A 41 -3.08 -16.04 1.44
C GLU A 41 -1.63 -16.23 1.88
N ARG A 42 -0.69 -16.25 0.96
CA ARG A 42 0.74 -16.39 1.28
C ARG A 42 1.26 -15.19 2.08
N LEU A 43 0.87 -13.99 1.71
CA LEU A 43 1.22 -12.78 2.47
C LEU A 43 0.63 -12.83 3.87
N ASN A 44 -0.64 -13.19 3.98
CA ASN A 44 -1.33 -13.27 5.27
C ASN A 44 -0.73 -14.36 6.17
N ALA A 45 -0.13 -15.39 5.59
CA ALA A 45 0.55 -16.42 6.35
C ALA A 45 1.87 -15.93 6.97
N ILE A 46 2.50 -14.91 6.38
CA ILE A 46 3.72 -14.31 6.93
C ILE A 46 3.37 -13.41 8.11
N ARG A 47 2.50 -12.44 7.90
CA ARG A 47 1.99 -11.51 8.92
C ARG A 47 0.56 -11.10 8.54
N PRO A 48 -0.26 -10.64 9.50
CA PRO A 48 -1.62 -10.21 9.19
C PRO A 48 -1.65 -9.22 8.05
N LEU A 49 -2.49 -9.49 7.06
CA LEU A 49 -2.61 -8.70 5.84
C LEU A 49 -3.80 -7.77 5.90
N ARG A 50 -3.58 -6.49 5.62
CA ARG A 50 -4.63 -5.53 5.28
C ARG A 50 -4.46 -5.16 3.83
N ALA A 51 -5.54 -5.20 3.06
CA ALA A 51 -5.44 -4.95 1.63
C ALA A 51 -6.68 -4.28 1.09
N VAL A 52 -6.51 -3.60 -0.04
CA VAL A 52 -7.61 -3.16 -0.89
C VAL A 52 -7.53 -3.94 -2.19
N CYS A 53 -8.66 -4.09 -2.89
CA CYS A 53 -8.62 -4.65 -4.24
C CYS A 53 -8.35 -3.53 -5.24
N GLY A 54 -7.63 -3.86 -6.31
CA GLY A 54 -7.35 -2.96 -7.41
C GLY A 54 -8.27 -3.20 -8.59
N ASN A 55 -8.01 -2.48 -9.68
CA ASN A 55 -8.88 -2.54 -10.87
C ASN A 55 -8.85 -3.90 -11.57
N ILE A 56 -7.77 -4.68 -11.44
CA ILE A 56 -7.71 -6.03 -12.04
C ILE A 56 -8.28 -7.11 -11.13
N ASP A 57 -8.48 -6.81 -9.84
CA ASP A 57 -8.94 -7.80 -8.88
C ASP A 57 -10.44 -8.03 -9.02
N GLY A 58 -10.85 -9.30 -9.04
CA GLY A 58 -12.25 -9.69 -9.16
C GLY A 58 -12.57 -10.89 -8.30
N GLY A 59 -13.79 -11.44 -8.43
CA GLY A 59 -14.20 -12.65 -7.75
C GLY A 59 -13.98 -12.63 -6.25
N GLU A 60 -13.25 -13.62 -5.73
CA GLU A 60 -12.99 -13.74 -4.30
C GLU A 60 -12.23 -12.56 -3.71
N LEU A 61 -11.31 -11.98 -4.47
CA LEU A 61 -10.54 -10.84 -3.96
C LEU A 61 -11.45 -9.66 -3.64
N ARG A 62 -12.44 -9.39 -4.48
CA ARG A 62 -13.40 -8.31 -4.24
C ARG A 62 -14.35 -8.59 -3.08
N ARG A 63 -14.59 -9.86 -2.78
CA ARG A 63 -15.40 -10.23 -1.61
C ARG A 63 -14.62 -10.11 -0.31
N LEU A 64 -13.32 -10.40 -0.33
CA LEU A 64 -12.48 -10.39 0.87
C LEU A 64 -11.90 -9.01 1.19
N TYR A 65 -11.62 -8.20 0.16
CA TYR A 65 -10.94 -6.91 0.34
C TYR A 65 -11.75 -5.78 -0.27
N PRO A 66 -11.91 -4.65 0.45
CA PRO A 66 -12.67 -3.51 -0.06
C PRO A 66 -11.88 -2.74 -1.10
N THR A 67 -12.56 -1.84 -1.84
CA THR A 67 -11.89 -0.92 -2.76
C THR A 67 -11.22 0.23 -2.01
N THR A 68 -11.76 0.61 -0.87
CA THR A 68 -11.21 1.65 0.00
C THR A 68 -11.20 1.12 1.42
N LEU A 69 -10.07 1.30 2.11
CA LEU A 69 -9.92 0.88 3.50
C LEU A 69 -9.43 2.05 4.33
N ARG A 70 -10.12 2.32 5.43
CA ARG A 70 -9.72 3.32 6.41
C ARG A 70 -9.69 2.69 7.78
N PHE A 71 -8.57 2.86 8.48
CA PHE A 71 -8.38 2.19 9.76
C PHE A 71 -7.37 2.95 10.62
N LYS A 72 -7.34 2.62 11.89
CA LYS A 72 -6.33 3.12 12.83
C LYS A 72 -5.20 2.12 12.95
N CYS A 73 -3.98 2.62 12.92
CA CYS A 73 -2.79 1.88 13.29
C CYS A 73 -2.08 2.71 14.35
N GLU A 74 -1.89 2.16 15.53
CA GLU A 74 -1.50 2.95 16.70
C GLU A 74 -2.53 4.08 16.88
N GLU A 75 -2.10 5.33 16.90
CA GLU A 75 -3.00 6.49 16.95
C GLU A 75 -3.22 7.14 15.59
N ALA A 76 -2.57 6.62 14.55
CA ALA A 76 -2.62 7.20 13.21
C ALA A 76 -3.84 6.71 12.43
N ASP A 77 -4.45 7.64 11.71
CA ASP A 77 -5.56 7.37 10.79
C ASP A 77 -4.95 7.08 9.41
N ILE A 78 -5.20 5.87 8.91
CA ILE A 78 -4.61 5.36 7.67
C ILE A 78 -5.73 5.15 6.66
N MET A 79 -5.48 5.54 5.41
CA MET A 79 -6.43 5.30 4.33
C MET A 79 -5.71 4.74 3.13
N MET A 80 -6.28 3.69 2.52
CA MET A 80 -5.75 3.07 1.31
C MET A 80 -6.82 3.00 0.24
N LYS A 81 -6.43 3.32 -1.00
CA LYS A 81 -7.24 3.11 -2.19
C LYS A 81 -6.31 2.91 -3.38
N HIS A 82 -6.54 1.85 -4.17
CA HIS A 82 -5.64 1.51 -5.26
C HIS A 82 -5.47 2.66 -6.26
N ILE A 83 -6.58 3.18 -6.77
CA ILE A 83 -6.56 4.33 -7.69
C ILE A 83 -6.87 5.59 -6.89
N GLY A 84 -5.82 6.21 -6.36
CA GLY A 84 -5.97 7.35 -5.46
C GLY A 84 -5.34 8.65 -5.97
N GLY A 85 -4.48 8.56 -6.97
CA GLY A 85 -3.73 9.73 -7.43
C GLY A 85 -2.59 10.09 -6.49
N TYR A 86 -2.29 11.38 -6.38
CA TYR A 86 -1.17 11.88 -5.58
C TYR A 86 -1.42 13.35 -5.21
N PRO A 87 -0.65 13.92 -4.28
CA PRO A 87 -0.84 15.32 -3.87
C PRO A 87 -0.84 16.28 -5.06
N GLY A 88 -1.88 17.12 -5.11
CA GLY A 88 -2.10 18.04 -6.22
C GLY A 88 -2.92 17.45 -7.35
N LYS A 89 -3.10 16.14 -7.36
CA LYS A 89 -3.86 15.45 -8.41
C LYS A 89 -4.49 14.16 -7.89
N TYR A 90 -5.20 14.25 -6.77
CA TYR A 90 -5.91 13.10 -6.22
C TYR A 90 -7.02 12.66 -7.16
N ASP A 91 -7.27 11.36 -7.20
CA ASP A 91 -8.36 10.81 -8.01
C ASP A 91 -9.70 11.37 -7.54
N ARG A 92 -10.59 11.64 -8.49
CA ARG A 92 -11.91 12.21 -8.20
C ARG A 92 -12.73 11.39 -7.22
N SER A 93 -12.58 10.08 -7.27
CA SER A 93 -13.33 9.16 -6.42
C SER A 93 -13.01 9.32 -4.93
N ILE A 94 -11.87 9.93 -4.58
CA ILE A 94 -11.41 10.03 -3.20
C ILE A 94 -11.06 11.45 -2.76
N ALA A 95 -10.86 12.37 -3.69
CA ALA A 95 -10.39 13.72 -3.41
C ALA A 95 -11.27 14.44 -2.38
N GLY A 96 -12.58 14.36 -2.53
CA GLY A 96 -13.51 15.01 -1.60
C GLY A 96 -13.37 14.50 -0.17
N THR A 97 -13.26 13.20 0.00
CA THR A 97 -13.07 12.58 1.32
C THR A 97 -11.75 13.02 1.95
N LEU A 98 -10.68 13.07 1.17
CA LEU A 98 -9.37 13.50 1.65
C LEU A 98 -9.38 14.94 2.13
N PHE A 99 -10.09 15.84 1.41
CA PHE A 99 -10.18 17.25 1.80
C PHE A 99 -11.06 17.47 3.02
N VAL A 100 -12.16 16.71 3.15
CA VAL A 100 -13.10 16.87 4.27
C VAL A 100 -12.54 16.28 5.56
N ARG A 101 -11.89 15.13 5.45
CA ARG A 101 -11.36 14.41 6.61
C ARG A 101 -10.03 13.74 6.26
N PRO A 102 -8.94 14.52 6.26
CA PRO A 102 -7.64 13.98 5.87
C PRO A 102 -7.13 12.93 6.86
N PRO A 103 -6.62 11.78 6.37
CA PRO A 103 -5.89 10.84 7.22
C PRO A 103 -4.48 11.36 7.50
N GLN A 104 -3.78 10.76 8.47
CA GLN A 104 -2.35 11.02 8.63
C GLN A 104 -1.53 10.41 7.49
N LEU A 105 -1.99 9.27 6.94
CA LEU A 105 -1.31 8.58 5.84
C LEU A 105 -2.33 8.14 4.79
N PHE A 106 -2.09 8.51 3.54
CA PHE A 106 -2.87 8.03 2.39
C PHE A 106 -1.97 7.21 1.47
N ILE A 107 -2.36 5.95 1.25
CA ILE A 107 -1.61 5.00 0.45
C ILE A 107 -2.39 4.69 -0.84
N SER A 108 -1.71 4.72 -1.98
CA SER A 108 -2.28 4.31 -3.26
C SER A 108 -1.27 3.48 -4.06
N GLY A 109 -1.73 2.90 -5.16
CA GLY A 109 -0.91 2.14 -6.09
C GLY A 109 -1.22 2.57 -7.52
N HIS A 110 -1.43 1.59 -8.40
CA HIS A 110 -1.89 1.73 -9.78
C HIS A 110 -0.87 2.33 -10.76
N SER A 111 -0.24 3.45 -10.44
CA SER A 111 0.72 4.11 -11.36
C SER A 111 2.02 3.33 -11.52
N HIS A 112 2.33 2.41 -10.60
CA HIS A 112 3.60 1.69 -10.53
C HIS A 112 4.80 2.60 -10.24
N ILE A 113 4.55 3.85 -9.84
CA ILE A 113 5.59 4.84 -9.58
C ILE A 113 5.73 5.05 -8.08
N LEU A 114 6.90 4.76 -7.55
CA LEU A 114 7.22 5.02 -6.15
C LEU A 114 7.11 6.51 -5.85
N LYS A 115 6.32 6.86 -4.85
CA LYS A 115 6.19 8.23 -4.35
C LYS A 115 6.11 8.24 -2.83
N VAL A 116 6.86 9.15 -2.22
CA VAL A 116 6.76 9.43 -0.79
C VAL A 116 6.73 10.96 -0.68
N ILE A 117 5.55 11.51 -0.46
CA ILE A 117 5.33 12.97 -0.53
C ILE A 117 4.47 13.40 0.66
N TYR A 118 4.93 14.40 1.39
CA TYR A 118 4.11 15.02 2.44
C TYR A 118 3.27 16.14 1.85
N ASP A 119 1.95 16.02 1.95
CA ASP A 119 1.01 17.04 1.50
C ASP A 119 0.77 18.02 2.64
N GLN A 120 1.39 19.20 2.55
CA GLN A 120 1.31 20.21 3.59
C GLN A 120 -0.10 20.81 3.72
N THR A 121 -0.86 20.86 2.63
CA THR A 121 -2.23 21.36 2.65
C THR A 121 -3.14 20.51 3.52
N LEU A 122 -2.96 19.19 3.46
CA LEU A 122 -3.80 18.24 4.19
C LEU A 122 -3.13 17.73 5.49
N ASN A 123 -1.86 18.06 5.71
CA ASN A 123 -1.06 17.45 6.77
C ASN A 123 -1.11 15.92 6.69
N CYS A 124 -0.92 15.40 5.49
CA CYS A 124 -1.07 13.98 5.19
C CYS A 124 0.15 13.48 4.42
N LEU A 125 0.76 12.41 4.92
CA LEU A 125 1.80 11.73 4.18
C LEU A 125 1.15 10.87 3.09
N HIS A 126 1.65 10.96 1.86
CA HIS A 126 1.22 10.11 0.77
C HIS A 126 2.33 9.14 0.40
N ILE A 127 2.00 7.85 0.29
CA ILE A 127 2.93 6.82 -0.16
C ILE A 127 2.28 6.01 -1.28
N ASN A 128 3.00 5.87 -2.37
CA ASN A 128 2.77 4.84 -3.37
C ASN A 128 4.03 3.97 -3.36
N PRO A 129 3.93 2.69 -2.97
CA PRO A 129 5.13 1.86 -2.82
C PRO A 129 5.76 1.43 -4.15
N GLY A 130 5.19 1.84 -5.27
CA GLY A 130 5.58 1.34 -6.58
C GLY A 130 5.05 -0.07 -6.81
N ALA A 131 5.43 -0.68 -7.92
CA ALA A 131 4.99 -2.03 -8.23
C ALA A 131 5.99 -3.07 -7.69
N ALA A 132 5.48 -4.07 -6.98
CA ALA A 132 6.29 -5.19 -6.51
C ALA A 132 6.36 -6.31 -7.54
N GLY A 133 5.37 -6.40 -8.44
CA GLY A 133 5.30 -7.40 -9.49
C GLY A 133 6.02 -7.01 -10.76
N LYS A 134 5.90 -7.87 -11.76
CA LYS A 134 6.59 -7.69 -13.05
C LYS A 134 5.72 -7.11 -14.15
N GLN A 135 4.42 -6.95 -13.89
CA GLN A 135 3.45 -6.45 -14.87
C GLN A 135 3.51 -4.92 -14.94
N GLY A 136 3.69 -4.35 -16.12
CA GLY A 136 3.60 -2.92 -16.34
C GLY A 136 4.87 -2.32 -16.94
N TRP A 137 4.94 -0.98 -16.97
CA TRP A 137 6.00 -0.23 -17.63
C TRP A 137 7.14 0.20 -16.70
N HIS A 138 7.03 -0.13 -15.41
CA HIS A 138 8.06 0.24 -14.44
C HIS A 138 9.35 -0.53 -14.69
N GLN A 139 10.49 0.13 -14.44
CA GLN A 139 11.79 -0.47 -14.62
C GLN A 139 12.34 -1.11 -13.37
N LYS A 140 11.88 -0.66 -12.20
CA LYS A 140 12.31 -1.20 -10.91
C LYS A 140 11.11 -1.66 -10.10
N ARG A 141 11.27 -2.82 -9.51
CA ARG A 141 10.29 -3.37 -8.57
C ARG A 141 10.67 -2.95 -7.17
N THR A 142 9.69 -2.52 -6.37
CA THR A 142 9.96 -1.96 -5.05
C THR A 142 9.04 -2.49 -3.98
N LEU A 143 9.56 -2.54 -2.74
CA LEU A 143 8.82 -2.72 -1.51
C LEU A 143 9.13 -1.54 -0.60
N VAL A 144 8.25 -1.27 0.36
CA VAL A 144 8.49 -0.23 1.35
C VAL A 144 8.30 -0.82 2.75
N ARG A 145 9.14 -0.41 3.70
CA ARG A 145 8.94 -0.69 5.12
C ARG A 145 9.00 0.61 5.89
N PHE A 146 8.21 0.71 6.94
CA PHE A 146 8.25 1.88 7.83
C PHE A 146 7.67 1.51 9.19
N VAL A 147 7.83 2.43 10.14
CA VAL A 147 7.34 2.27 11.51
C VAL A 147 6.25 3.29 11.75
N VAL A 148 5.13 2.84 12.32
CA VAL A 148 4.09 3.72 12.85
C VAL A 148 4.27 3.81 14.36
N ASP A 149 4.48 5.03 14.86
CA ASP A 149 4.66 5.28 16.28
C ASP A 149 3.74 6.44 16.70
N GLY A 150 2.68 6.12 17.43
CA GLY A 150 1.63 7.07 17.72
C GLY A 150 0.98 7.54 16.42
N LYS A 151 1.15 8.82 16.07
CA LYS A 151 0.69 9.39 14.80
C LYS A 151 1.82 9.66 13.82
N GLU A 152 3.05 9.28 14.18
CA GLU A 152 4.24 9.53 13.36
C GLU A 152 4.63 8.32 12.53
N PHE A 153 5.27 8.58 11.40
CA PHE A 153 5.80 7.56 10.50
C PHE A 153 7.31 7.74 10.44
N ARG A 154 8.05 6.68 10.77
CA ARG A 154 9.50 6.73 10.93
C ARG A 154 10.19 5.60 10.20
N ASP A 155 11.50 5.76 10.01
CA ASP A 155 12.39 4.72 9.50
C ASP A 155 11.92 4.13 8.16
N LEU A 156 11.43 5.01 7.28
CA LEU A 156 10.97 4.57 5.97
C LEU A 156 12.15 4.10 5.13
N GLU A 157 12.04 2.87 4.61
CA GLU A 157 13.03 2.30 3.69
C GLU A 157 12.34 1.88 2.40
N VAL A 158 13.00 2.12 1.30
CA VAL A 158 12.62 1.60 -0.01
C VAL A 158 13.56 0.45 -0.33
N ILE A 159 12.99 -0.71 -0.66
CA ILE A 159 13.75 -1.90 -1.04
C ILE A 159 13.57 -2.11 -2.54
N GLU A 160 14.66 -2.02 -3.27
CA GLU A 160 14.64 -2.28 -4.71
C GLU A 160 14.87 -3.77 -4.96
N LEU A 161 13.96 -4.38 -5.72
CA LEU A 161 14.01 -5.81 -6.06
C LEU A 161 14.63 -6.04 -7.45
N GLY A 162 15.03 -4.96 -8.14
CA GLY A 162 15.54 -5.04 -9.50
C GLY A 162 14.41 -5.04 -10.53
N GLU A 163 14.68 -5.64 -11.65
CA GLU A 163 13.73 -5.69 -12.78
C GLU A 163 12.70 -6.82 -12.67
#